data_14f8d7471789ec6af6525531456d7f19
#
_entry.id   14f8d7471789ec6af6525531456d7f19
#
_cell.length_a   1.000
_cell.length_b   1.000
_cell.length_c   1.000
_cell.angle_alpha   90.00
_cell.angle_beta   90.00
_cell.angle_gamma   90.00
#
_symmetry.space_group_name_H-M   'P 1'
#
loop_
_entity.id
_entity.type
_entity.pdbx_description
1 polymer ?
#
loop_
_entity_poly.entity_id
_entity_poly.type
_entity_poly.pdbx_seq_one_letter_code
_entity_poly.pdbx_strand_id
1 'polypeptide(L)'
;MVQGLATSSVQWHGGLDRTSTLELMATWDIGLSWRDRLLDSSLELSTKVLEYASVGTPPLLNRTPMHVRLLGEDYPLFTTPTRPAVDVLAAVHTDRTLLQQAAERARAAAEHYRMGAAVERTRHLLARAFPSASQSTEAARATRVVIAGHDLKFMRGIADLLSARHDFDVRIDEWSALAVHDEQVSRDLLAWADVIICEWAGPNAVWYSTRKQAHQRLIIRLHRFELDAPWIRDVDPSSIERVVCVNEHYRRRVVDEVSLAADTVVVVPNAVDREAFDRPKAPGAERVLGMLGIVPMRKRPDRALGILRALNAERPGFLLSLKSGMPWEHAWVWRRPQERAAYRALFDEIAQDPALRGAVVVEGHGGDVPAWLQRTGWVLSLSEDESFHLAPAEGMAAGSVPALLHWPGATDVYETQYVHADEAAIVEHILDVTIAGTWHARSAAARTDFPDAYDLPAVAQQWAQLLTEGG
;
A
#
# COMPACT_ATOMS: atom_id res chain seq x y z
N MET A 1 -7.26 -3.05 -32.68
CA MET A 1 -8.51 -2.38 -33.13
C MET A 1 -8.51 -0.86 -32.86
N VAL A 2 -7.71 -0.33 -31.93
CA VAL A 2 -7.70 1.11 -31.56
C VAL A 2 -6.76 1.97 -32.42
N GLN A 3 -5.69 1.41 -32.96
CA GLN A 3 -4.74 2.15 -33.83
C GLN A 3 -5.35 2.69 -35.15
N GLY A 4 -6.52 2.18 -35.56
CA GLY A 4 -7.21 2.66 -36.77
C GLY A 4 -8.11 3.88 -36.56
N LEU A 5 -8.25 4.38 -35.33
CA LEU A 5 -9.11 5.54 -35.01
C LEU A 5 -8.33 6.86 -34.92
N ALA A 6 -7.00 6.84 -34.93
CA ALA A 6 -6.18 8.03 -34.88
C ALA A 6 -6.26 8.77 -36.23
N THR A 7 -6.96 9.90 -36.27
CA THR A 7 -7.01 10.84 -37.39
C THR A 7 -6.39 12.18 -36.97
N SER A 8 -6.23 13.11 -37.87
CA SER A 8 -5.77 14.47 -37.53
C SER A 8 -6.69 15.18 -36.52
N SER A 9 -7.91 14.66 -36.32
CA SER A 9 -8.93 15.21 -35.39
C SER A 9 -9.16 14.35 -34.17
N VAL A 10 -8.50 13.20 -34.05
CA VAL A 10 -8.64 12.26 -32.90
C VAL A 10 -7.26 11.88 -32.38
N GLN A 11 -7.01 12.16 -31.09
CA GLN A 11 -5.80 11.76 -30.39
C GLN A 11 -6.10 10.61 -29.43
N TRP A 12 -5.30 9.55 -29.51
CA TRP A 12 -5.35 8.43 -28.59
C TRP A 12 -4.17 8.49 -27.60
N HIS A 13 -4.45 8.66 -26.31
CA HIS A 13 -3.44 8.83 -25.27
C HIS A 13 -3.02 7.52 -24.58
N GLY A 14 -3.59 6.37 -25.00
CA GLY A 14 -3.30 5.08 -24.33
C GLY A 14 -3.91 4.96 -22.95
N GLY A 15 -3.35 4.07 -22.14
CA GLY A 15 -3.68 3.96 -20.72
C GLY A 15 -2.88 4.99 -19.93
N LEU A 16 -3.57 5.86 -19.20
CA LEU A 16 -2.99 6.85 -18.29
C LEU A 16 -3.31 6.47 -16.84
N ASP A 17 -2.44 6.82 -15.91
CA ASP A 17 -2.76 6.81 -14.49
C ASP A 17 -3.84 7.85 -14.15
N ARG A 18 -4.37 7.78 -12.92
CA ARG A 18 -5.49 8.64 -12.50
C ARG A 18 -5.12 10.12 -12.52
N THR A 19 -3.93 10.48 -12.06
CA THR A 19 -3.48 11.88 -11.98
C THR A 19 -3.34 12.47 -13.38
N SER A 20 -2.60 11.81 -14.24
CA SER A 20 -2.42 12.20 -15.65
C SER A 20 -3.77 12.28 -16.40
N THR A 21 -4.71 11.38 -16.09
CA THR A 21 -6.07 11.41 -16.66
C THR A 21 -6.83 12.66 -16.24
N LEU A 22 -6.81 13.03 -14.96
CA LEU A 22 -7.48 14.22 -14.45
C LEU A 22 -6.84 15.51 -14.97
N GLU A 23 -5.53 15.58 -15.06
CA GLU A 23 -4.80 16.69 -15.66
C GLU A 23 -5.18 16.88 -17.14
N LEU A 24 -5.26 15.80 -17.90
CA LEU A 24 -5.71 15.84 -19.29
C LEU A 24 -7.17 16.28 -19.41
N MET A 25 -8.06 15.73 -18.58
CA MET A 25 -9.49 16.12 -18.53
C MET A 25 -9.66 17.61 -18.25
N ALA A 26 -8.84 18.21 -17.40
CA ALA A 26 -8.89 19.63 -17.07
C ALA A 26 -8.57 20.55 -18.27
N THR A 27 -7.98 20.03 -19.33
CA THR A 27 -7.67 20.78 -20.57
C THR A 27 -8.82 20.77 -21.58
N TRP A 28 -9.89 20.01 -21.32
CA TRP A 28 -11.00 19.85 -22.28
C TRP A 28 -12.13 20.85 -22.02
N ASP A 29 -12.69 21.37 -23.12
CA ASP A 29 -13.90 22.22 -23.04
C ASP A 29 -15.13 21.42 -22.64
N ILE A 30 -15.25 20.15 -23.06
CA ILE A 30 -16.42 19.28 -22.80
C ILE A 30 -15.93 17.83 -22.59
N GLY A 31 -16.43 17.20 -21.52
CA GLY A 31 -16.27 15.76 -21.29
C GLY A 31 -17.45 14.97 -21.89
N LEU A 32 -17.18 13.81 -22.48
CA LEU A 32 -18.23 12.96 -23.05
C LEU A 32 -18.59 11.82 -22.07
N SER A 33 -19.85 11.82 -21.61
CA SER A 33 -20.42 10.72 -20.82
C SER A 33 -21.74 10.24 -21.41
N TRP A 34 -21.70 9.94 -22.69
CA TRP A 34 -22.87 9.50 -23.45
C TRP A 34 -22.99 7.98 -23.38
N ARG A 35 -24.18 7.47 -23.00
CA ARG A 35 -24.44 6.03 -22.86
C ARG A 35 -25.56 5.59 -23.82
N ASP A 36 -25.64 4.26 -24.04
CA ASP A 36 -26.77 3.67 -24.75
C ASP A 36 -28.08 3.94 -23.99
N ARG A 37 -29.18 4.17 -24.74
CA ARG A 37 -30.48 4.45 -24.17
C ARG A 37 -31.05 3.36 -23.27
N LEU A 38 -30.62 2.12 -23.45
CA LEU A 38 -30.97 1.01 -22.55
C LEU A 38 -30.53 1.27 -21.10
N LEU A 39 -29.56 2.15 -20.90
CA LEU A 39 -29.06 2.55 -19.58
C LEU A 39 -29.71 3.82 -19.03
N ASP A 40 -30.65 4.44 -19.75
CA ASP A 40 -31.32 5.70 -19.33
C ASP A 40 -32.18 5.50 -18.07
N SER A 41 -32.63 4.29 -17.79
CA SER A 41 -33.36 3.93 -16.55
C SER A 41 -32.46 3.58 -15.38
N SER A 42 -31.13 3.50 -15.58
CA SER A 42 -30.17 3.17 -14.53
C SER A 42 -30.15 4.28 -13.47
N LEU A 43 -30.19 3.86 -12.20
CA LEU A 43 -29.96 4.75 -11.04
C LEU A 43 -28.49 4.88 -10.69
N GLU A 44 -27.60 4.31 -11.49
CA GLU A 44 -26.16 4.35 -11.29
C GLU A 44 -25.61 5.76 -11.55
N LEU A 45 -24.92 6.30 -10.55
CA LEU A 45 -24.17 7.54 -10.69
C LEU A 45 -22.83 7.26 -11.38
N SER A 46 -22.62 7.86 -12.55
CA SER A 46 -21.36 7.73 -13.28
C SER A 46 -20.22 8.47 -12.57
N THR A 47 -19.21 7.73 -12.09
CA THR A 47 -17.99 8.32 -11.52
C THR A 47 -17.29 9.24 -12.52
N LYS A 48 -17.30 8.90 -13.82
CA LYS A 48 -16.74 9.72 -14.89
C LYS A 48 -17.36 11.12 -14.95
N VAL A 49 -18.68 11.25 -14.69
CA VAL A 49 -19.35 12.55 -14.63
C VAL A 49 -18.83 13.37 -13.46
N LEU A 50 -18.60 12.74 -12.30
CA LEU A 50 -18.01 13.42 -11.14
C LEU A 50 -16.55 13.78 -11.34
N GLU A 51 -15.78 12.95 -12.04
CA GLU A 51 -14.38 13.23 -12.37
C GLU A 51 -14.27 14.45 -13.29
N TYR A 52 -15.04 14.52 -14.38
CA TYR A 52 -15.12 15.72 -15.22
C TYR A 52 -15.50 16.95 -14.41
N ALA A 53 -16.56 16.85 -13.62
CA ALA A 53 -17.04 17.94 -12.78
C ALA A 53 -16.01 18.43 -11.77
N SER A 54 -15.19 17.52 -11.19
CA SER A 54 -14.17 17.84 -10.20
C SER A 54 -13.03 18.70 -10.75
N VAL A 55 -12.69 18.53 -12.04
CA VAL A 55 -11.66 19.31 -12.73
C VAL A 55 -12.24 20.52 -13.50
N GLY A 56 -13.56 20.73 -13.42
CA GLY A 56 -14.25 21.87 -14.02
C GLY A 56 -14.65 21.70 -15.49
N THR A 57 -14.51 20.50 -16.04
CA THR A 57 -14.92 20.15 -17.40
C THR A 57 -16.41 19.78 -17.40
N PRO A 58 -17.28 20.52 -18.09
CA PRO A 58 -18.71 20.20 -18.13
C PRO A 58 -18.99 18.94 -18.95
N PRO A 59 -19.73 17.93 -18.43
CA PRO A 59 -20.05 16.73 -19.17
C PRO A 59 -21.23 16.92 -20.13
N LEU A 60 -21.10 16.47 -21.37
CA LEU A 60 -22.20 16.26 -22.30
C LEU A 60 -22.73 14.85 -22.13
N LEU A 61 -24.01 14.68 -21.82
CA LEU A 61 -24.60 13.42 -21.40
C LEU A 61 -26.12 13.34 -21.67
N ASN A 62 -26.64 12.10 -21.60
CA ASN A 62 -28.08 11.86 -21.74
C ASN A 62 -28.85 12.48 -20.57
N ARG A 63 -30.03 13.03 -20.86
CA ARG A 63 -30.96 13.52 -19.84
C ARG A 63 -31.68 12.33 -19.18
N THR A 64 -31.06 11.76 -18.16
CA THR A 64 -31.64 10.67 -17.35
C THR A 64 -32.16 11.20 -16.02
N PRO A 65 -33.07 10.50 -15.33
CA PRO A 65 -33.54 10.91 -14.00
C PRO A 65 -32.41 11.16 -13.02
N MET A 66 -31.34 10.32 -13.05
CA MET A 66 -30.19 10.48 -12.19
C MET A 66 -29.36 11.72 -12.55
N HIS A 67 -29.12 11.98 -13.83
CA HIS A 67 -28.39 13.16 -14.28
C HIS A 67 -29.15 14.47 -14.01
N VAL A 68 -30.45 14.43 -14.16
CA VAL A 68 -31.34 15.58 -13.80
C VAL A 68 -31.26 15.85 -12.29
N ARG A 69 -31.32 14.79 -11.46
CA ARG A 69 -31.18 14.95 -10.02
C ARG A 69 -29.81 15.50 -9.62
N LEU A 70 -28.77 15.17 -10.36
CA LEU A 70 -27.40 15.60 -10.11
C LEU A 70 -27.15 17.05 -10.55
N LEU A 71 -27.55 17.40 -11.77
CA LEU A 71 -27.16 18.64 -12.47
C LEU A 71 -28.28 19.67 -12.61
N GLY A 72 -29.52 19.30 -12.26
CA GLY A 72 -30.71 20.10 -12.42
C GLY A 72 -31.39 19.89 -13.77
N GLU A 73 -32.69 20.25 -13.83
CA GLU A 73 -33.54 20.09 -15.03
C GLU A 73 -32.99 20.84 -16.24
N ASP A 74 -32.47 22.06 -16.03
CA ASP A 74 -32.04 22.99 -17.08
C ASP A 74 -30.54 22.92 -17.36
N TYR A 75 -29.88 21.78 -17.11
CA TYR A 75 -28.45 21.64 -17.40
C TYR A 75 -28.20 21.78 -18.91
N PRO A 76 -27.35 22.74 -19.35
CA PRO A 76 -27.27 23.15 -20.77
C PRO A 76 -26.81 22.04 -21.72
N LEU A 77 -25.98 21.08 -21.26
CA LEU A 77 -25.37 20.07 -22.12
C LEU A 77 -26.09 18.70 -22.05
N PHE A 78 -27.38 18.69 -21.71
CA PHE A 78 -28.20 17.50 -21.87
C PHE A 78 -28.49 17.19 -23.32
N THR A 79 -28.35 15.94 -23.70
CA THR A 79 -28.85 15.39 -24.96
C THR A 79 -30.18 14.67 -24.75
N THR A 80 -31.08 14.81 -25.71
CA THR A 80 -32.37 14.11 -25.75
C THR A 80 -32.62 13.54 -27.17
N PRO A 81 -33.65 12.70 -27.37
CA PRO A 81 -34.03 12.25 -28.71
C PRO A 81 -34.32 13.36 -29.69
N THR A 82 -34.86 14.48 -29.18
CA THR A 82 -35.23 15.67 -29.97
C THR A 82 -34.18 16.76 -29.97
N ARG A 83 -33.09 16.59 -29.18
CA ARG A 83 -31.95 17.50 -29.11
C ARG A 83 -30.67 16.66 -29.07
N PRO A 84 -30.17 16.15 -30.20
CA PRO A 84 -28.99 15.34 -30.28
C PRO A 84 -27.72 16.13 -29.95
N ALA A 85 -26.60 15.43 -29.72
CA ALA A 85 -25.35 16.05 -29.31
C ALA A 85 -24.86 17.14 -30.30
N VAL A 86 -25.12 16.97 -31.60
CA VAL A 86 -24.73 17.95 -32.62
C VAL A 86 -25.42 19.29 -32.41
N ASP A 87 -26.70 19.28 -32.03
CA ASP A 87 -27.47 20.51 -31.78
C ASP A 87 -27.01 21.19 -30.48
N VAL A 88 -26.67 20.40 -29.46
CA VAL A 88 -26.07 20.92 -28.21
C VAL A 88 -24.74 21.61 -28.48
N LEU A 89 -23.89 20.97 -29.26
CA LEU A 89 -22.56 21.51 -29.62
C LEU A 89 -22.68 22.77 -30.51
N ALA A 90 -23.65 22.80 -31.45
CA ALA A 90 -23.95 23.98 -32.27
C ALA A 90 -24.42 25.16 -31.40
N ALA A 91 -25.30 24.90 -30.41
CA ALA A 91 -25.76 25.94 -29.48
C ALA A 91 -24.58 26.49 -28.64
N VAL A 92 -23.71 25.63 -28.12
CA VAL A 92 -22.49 26.02 -27.39
C VAL A 92 -21.51 26.80 -28.26
N HIS A 93 -21.39 26.46 -29.53
CA HIS A 93 -20.57 27.22 -30.47
C HIS A 93 -21.10 28.65 -30.67
N THR A 94 -22.43 28.81 -30.70
CA THR A 94 -23.08 30.10 -30.86
C THR A 94 -23.07 30.91 -29.56
N ASP A 95 -23.26 30.24 -28.42
CA ASP A 95 -23.32 30.89 -27.10
C ASP A 95 -22.37 30.16 -26.10
N ARG A 96 -21.18 30.70 -25.94
CA ARG A 96 -20.17 30.16 -25.02
C ARG A 96 -20.53 30.26 -23.53
N THR A 97 -21.53 31.11 -23.18
CA THR A 97 -21.97 31.22 -21.78
C THR A 97 -22.58 29.92 -21.26
N LEU A 98 -23.14 29.11 -22.18
CA LEU A 98 -23.68 27.78 -21.86
C LEU A 98 -22.61 26.82 -21.29
N LEU A 99 -21.35 26.89 -21.76
CA LEU A 99 -20.24 26.11 -21.19
C LEU A 99 -19.94 26.54 -19.76
N GLN A 100 -19.87 27.85 -19.53
CA GLN A 100 -19.60 28.36 -18.20
C GLN A 100 -20.68 27.95 -17.21
N GLN A 101 -21.95 28.11 -17.57
CA GLN A 101 -23.10 27.70 -16.75
C GLN A 101 -23.06 26.18 -16.47
N ALA A 102 -22.73 25.38 -17.49
CA ALA A 102 -22.60 23.93 -17.33
C ALA A 102 -21.47 23.55 -16.40
N ALA A 103 -20.29 24.19 -16.52
CA ALA A 103 -19.16 23.95 -15.68
C ALA A 103 -19.40 24.32 -14.20
N GLU A 104 -20.04 25.48 -13.97
CA GLU A 104 -20.39 25.92 -12.61
C GLU A 104 -21.37 24.94 -11.94
N ARG A 105 -22.43 24.50 -12.64
CA ARG A 105 -23.37 23.50 -12.13
C ARG A 105 -22.72 22.15 -11.86
N ALA A 106 -21.90 21.68 -12.78
CA ALA A 106 -21.19 20.42 -12.63
C ALA A 106 -20.26 20.47 -11.41
N ARG A 107 -19.48 21.54 -11.25
CA ARG A 107 -18.59 21.73 -10.11
C ARG A 107 -19.36 21.78 -8.79
N ALA A 108 -20.46 22.53 -8.72
CA ALA A 108 -21.30 22.58 -7.52
C ALA A 108 -21.88 21.20 -7.15
N ALA A 109 -22.27 20.40 -8.14
CA ALA A 109 -22.72 19.04 -7.93
C ALA A 109 -21.58 18.14 -7.40
N ALA A 110 -20.36 18.24 -7.95
CA ALA A 110 -19.21 17.44 -7.51
C ALA A 110 -18.81 17.72 -6.06
N GLU A 111 -18.93 18.97 -5.58
CA GLU A 111 -18.66 19.32 -4.17
C GLU A 111 -19.48 18.48 -3.19
N HIS A 112 -20.73 18.16 -3.54
CA HIS A 112 -21.60 17.33 -2.71
C HIS A 112 -21.08 15.89 -2.58
N TYR A 113 -20.29 15.38 -3.52
CA TYR A 113 -19.75 14.01 -3.56
C TYR A 113 -18.29 13.92 -3.12
N ARG A 114 -17.68 14.99 -2.63
CA ARG A 114 -16.36 14.92 -2.00
C ARG A 114 -16.41 14.03 -0.76
N MET A 115 -15.31 13.34 -0.49
CA MET A 115 -15.18 12.42 0.63
C MET A 115 -15.58 13.09 1.96
N GLY A 116 -15.10 14.30 2.23
CA GLY A 116 -15.48 15.06 3.44
C GLY A 116 -16.98 15.27 3.57
N ALA A 117 -17.65 15.68 2.49
CA ALA A 117 -19.11 15.86 2.48
C ALA A 117 -19.86 14.52 2.66
N ALA A 118 -19.33 13.42 2.12
CA ALA A 118 -19.90 12.08 2.31
C ALA A 118 -19.77 11.63 3.78
N VAL A 119 -18.61 11.84 4.40
CA VAL A 119 -18.35 11.54 5.82
C VAL A 119 -19.31 12.32 6.72
N GLU A 120 -19.48 13.62 6.49
CA GLU A 120 -20.41 14.44 7.28
C GLU A 120 -21.86 13.98 7.16
N ARG A 121 -22.31 13.66 5.94
CA ARG A 121 -23.67 13.08 5.75
C ARG A 121 -23.83 11.76 6.47
N THR A 122 -22.82 10.90 6.41
CA THR A 122 -22.85 9.60 7.10
C THR A 122 -22.89 9.80 8.61
N ARG A 123 -22.09 10.69 9.17
CA ARG A 123 -22.14 11.06 10.60
C ARG A 123 -23.54 11.53 11.01
N HIS A 124 -24.15 12.41 10.24
CA HIS A 124 -25.52 12.89 10.50
C HIS A 124 -26.55 11.76 10.43
N LEU A 125 -26.45 10.85 9.48
CA LEU A 125 -27.34 9.70 9.37
C LEU A 125 -27.17 8.74 10.56
N LEU A 126 -25.94 8.46 10.97
CA LEU A 126 -25.64 7.62 12.14
C LEU A 126 -26.12 8.26 13.44
N ALA A 127 -25.92 9.56 13.62
CA ALA A 127 -26.42 10.27 14.79
C ALA A 127 -27.95 10.24 14.90
N ARG A 128 -28.66 10.26 13.76
CA ARG A 128 -30.12 10.12 13.73
C ARG A 128 -30.60 8.69 13.93
N ALA A 129 -29.86 7.71 13.40
CA ALA A 129 -30.22 6.30 13.51
C ALA A 129 -29.93 5.74 14.92
N PHE A 130 -28.93 6.31 15.62
CA PHE A 130 -28.47 5.86 16.93
C PHE A 130 -28.40 7.05 17.92
N PRO A 131 -29.53 7.66 18.29
CA PRO A 131 -29.54 8.85 19.13
C PRO A 131 -28.99 8.62 20.55
N SER A 132 -28.97 7.39 21.05
CA SER A 132 -28.40 7.04 22.35
C SER A 132 -26.85 7.02 22.37
N ALA A 133 -26.20 6.99 21.23
CA ALA A 133 -24.73 7.09 21.14
C ALA A 133 -24.22 8.54 21.33
N SER A 134 -25.12 9.54 21.28
CA SER A 134 -24.75 10.96 21.39
C SER A 134 -24.95 11.58 22.79
N GLN A 135 -25.34 10.79 23.80
CA GLN A 135 -25.60 11.28 25.17
C GLN A 135 -24.76 10.61 26.26
N SER A 136 -23.57 10.16 25.99
CA SER A 136 -22.66 9.73 27.04
C SER A 136 -21.47 10.69 27.16
N THR A 137 -21.51 11.47 28.25
CA THR A 137 -20.39 12.18 28.89
C THR A 137 -19.65 13.22 28.04
N GLU A 138 -19.17 14.27 28.67
CA GLU A 138 -18.10 15.14 28.14
C GLU A 138 -17.11 14.25 27.41
N ALA A 139 -17.28 14.14 26.08
CA ALA A 139 -16.46 13.28 25.26
C ALA A 139 -15.05 13.83 25.37
N ALA A 140 -14.17 13.07 26.01
CA ALA A 140 -12.74 13.37 25.96
C ALA A 140 -12.42 13.66 24.49
N ARG A 141 -11.87 14.85 24.21
CA ARG A 141 -11.53 15.28 22.88
C ARG A 141 -10.64 14.22 22.23
N ALA A 142 -10.99 13.79 21.02
CA ALA A 142 -10.18 12.83 20.27
C ALA A 142 -8.72 13.28 20.21
N THR A 143 -7.79 12.38 20.49
CA THR A 143 -6.35 12.64 20.41
C THR A 143 -5.97 12.90 18.95
N ARG A 144 -5.35 14.03 18.69
CA ARG A 144 -4.92 14.45 17.35
C ARG A 144 -3.56 13.85 17.01
N VAL A 145 -3.55 12.92 16.08
CA VAL A 145 -2.37 12.15 15.69
C VAL A 145 -1.91 12.55 14.29
N VAL A 146 -0.65 12.97 14.15
CA VAL A 146 0.00 13.14 12.84
C VAL A 146 0.92 11.94 12.60
N ILE A 147 0.78 11.31 11.43
CA ILE A 147 1.70 10.27 10.95
C ILE A 147 2.50 10.86 9.80
N ALA A 148 3.81 11.02 10.00
CA ALA A 148 4.72 11.67 9.07
C ALA A 148 5.73 10.68 8.48
N GLY A 149 5.83 10.63 7.14
CA GLY A 149 6.81 9.78 6.47
C GLY A 149 6.72 9.81 4.96
N HIS A 150 7.79 9.35 4.29
CA HIS A 150 7.90 9.31 2.83
C HIS A 150 7.42 7.95 2.24
N ASP A 151 7.39 6.91 3.04
CA ASP A 151 6.91 5.57 2.66
C ASP A 151 6.04 5.02 3.79
N LEU A 152 4.74 5.14 3.64
CA LEU A 152 3.75 4.79 4.66
C LEU A 152 3.17 3.39 4.49
N LYS A 153 3.77 2.54 3.65
CA LYS A 153 3.24 1.21 3.32
C LYS A 153 2.97 0.33 4.55
N PHE A 154 3.78 0.45 5.62
CA PHE A 154 3.59 -0.32 6.85
C PHE A 154 2.63 0.34 7.85
N MET A 155 2.33 1.62 7.67
CA MET A 155 1.45 2.39 8.58
C MET A 155 0.05 2.65 8.01
N ARG A 156 -0.15 2.57 6.69
CA ARG A 156 -1.41 2.99 6.06
C ARG A 156 -2.62 2.22 6.59
N GLY A 157 -2.58 0.90 6.61
CA GLY A 157 -3.68 0.09 7.17
C GLY A 157 -3.92 0.34 8.66
N ILE A 158 -2.85 0.57 9.43
CA ILE A 158 -2.94 0.94 10.86
C ILE A 158 -3.60 2.32 10.99
N ALA A 159 -3.18 3.30 10.19
CA ALA A 159 -3.76 4.64 10.18
C ALA A 159 -5.26 4.62 9.84
N ASP A 160 -5.67 3.79 8.87
CA ASP A 160 -7.07 3.63 8.48
C ASP A 160 -7.91 3.09 9.65
N LEU A 161 -7.42 2.06 10.36
CA LEU A 161 -8.10 1.51 11.54
C LEU A 161 -8.12 2.47 12.73
N LEU A 162 -7.04 3.22 12.97
CA LEU A 162 -7.03 4.27 14.00
C LEU A 162 -8.01 5.39 13.65
N SER A 163 -8.07 5.81 12.38
CA SER A 163 -9.02 6.85 11.92
C SER A 163 -10.49 6.42 12.03
N ALA A 164 -10.77 5.13 12.00
CA ALA A 164 -12.12 4.59 12.17
C ALA A 164 -12.60 4.65 13.62
N ARG A 165 -11.70 4.88 14.59
CA ARG A 165 -12.03 5.00 16.01
C ARG A 165 -12.47 6.43 16.34
N HIS A 166 -13.32 6.57 17.33
CA HIS A 166 -13.82 7.89 17.78
C HIS A 166 -12.86 8.63 18.72
N ASP A 167 -11.86 7.92 19.28
CA ASP A 167 -10.88 8.43 20.24
C ASP A 167 -9.63 9.04 19.56
N PHE A 168 -9.51 8.91 18.22
CA PHE A 168 -8.41 9.50 17.46
C PHE A 168 -8.90 10.33 16.27
N ASP A 169 -8.24 11.47 16.03
CA ASP A 169 -8.29 12.23 14.77
C ASP A 169 -6.91 12.10 14.12
N VAL A 170 -6.81 11.32 13.02
CA VAL A 170 -5.53 10.98 12.39
C VAL A 170 -5.37 11.75 11.10
N ARG A 171 -4.22 12.43 10.93
CA ARG A 171 -3.81 13.09 9.70
C ARG A 171 -2.46 12.61 9.23
N ILE A 172 -2.28 12.59 7.93
CA ILE A 172 -1.05 12.14 7.28
C ILE A 172 -0.25 13.36 6.79
N ASP A 173 1.04 13.39 7.16
CA ASP A 173 2.06 14.26 6.57
C ASP A 173 2.92 13.41 5.61
N GLU A 174 2.48 13.29 4.36
CA GLU A 174 3.16 12.48 3.36
C GLU A 174 4.31 13.28 2.73
N TRP A 175 5.54 12.87 3.02
CA TRP A 175 6.74 13.45 2.45
C TRP A 175 6.97 12.90 1.05
N SER A 176 7.26 13.75 0.09
CA SER A 176 7.45 13.36 -1.32
C SER A 176 8.72 12.54 -1.57
N ALA A 177 9.71 12.64 -0.67
CA ALA A 177 10.91 11.81 -0.61
C ALA A 177 11.47 11.81 0.82
N LEU A 178 12.48 10.97 1.07
CA LEU A 178 13.09 10.78 2.39
C LEU A 178 13.36 12.09 3.16
N ALA A 179 13.80 13.14 2.47
CA ALA A 179 14.12 14.46 3.06
C ALA A 179 13.42 15.62 2.35
N VAL A 180 12.32 15.36 1.63
CA VAL A 180 11.62 16.39 0.86
C VAL A 180 10.15 16.39 1.24
N HIS A 181 9.65 17.54 1.73
CA HIS A 181 8.27 17.73 2.14
C HIS A 181 7.78 19.16 1.90
N ASP A 182 6.49 19.38 2.00
CA ASP A 182 5.92 20.73 2.09
C ASP A 182 6.03 21.20 3.54
N GLU A 183 6.98 22.12 3.79
CA GLU A 183 7.27 22.58 5.13
C GLU A 183 6.09 23.33 5.76
N GLN A 184 5.26 24.01 4.97
CA GLN A 184 4.10 24.73 5.51
C GLN A 184 3.02 23.72 5.96
N VAL A 185 2.75 22.71 5.17
CA VAL A 185 1.82 21.61 5.54
C VAL A 185 2.29 20.93 6.82
N SER A 186 3.58 20.57 6.89
CA SER A 186 4.14 19.93 8.10
C SER A 186 4.05 20.84 9.33
N ARG A 187 4.25 22.16 9.20
CA ARG A 187 4.10 23.14 10.31
C ARG A 187 2.65 23.24 10.78
N ASP A 188 1.69 23.28 9.86
CA ASP A 188 0.27 23.37 10.18
C ASP A 188 -0.21 22.09 10.89
N LEU A 189 0.25 20.93 10.43
CA LEU A 189 -0.02 19.64 11.06
C LEU A 189 0.64 19.52 12.43
N LEU A 190 1.89 19.98 12.57
CA LEU A 190 2.58 20.03 13.86
C LEU A 190 1.81 20.90 14.86
N ALA A 191 1.39 22.11 14.45
CA ALA A 191 0.64 23.02 15.33
C ALA A 191 -0.70 22.41 15.79
N TRP A 192 -1.26 21.52 15.01
CA TRP A 192 -2.53 20.86 15.28
C TRP A 192 -2.38 19.60 16.16
N ALA A 193 -1.26 18.86 16.07
CA ALA A 193 -1.08 17.54 16.66
C ALA A 193 -0.96 17.56 18.20
N ASP A 194 -1.46 16.51 18.85
CA ASP A 194 -1.14 16.15 20.24
C ASP A 194 -0.02 15.07 20.24
N VAL A 195 -0.06 14.16 19.28
CA VAL A 195 0.94 13.09 19.09
C VAL A 195 1.47 13.10 17.65
N ILE A 196 2.77 12.94 17.51
CA ILE A 196 3.45 12.80 16.22
C ILE A 196 4.06 11.41 16.14
N ILE A 197 3.74 10.68 15.08
CA ILE A 197 4.37 9.41 14.73
C ILE A 197 5.25 9.66 13.49
N CYS A 198 6.56 9.50 13.64
CA CYS A 198 7.47 9.50 12.51
C CYS A 198 7.65 8.06 12.02
N GLU A 199 7.05 7.74 10.88
CA GLU A 199 7.28 6.48 10.18
C GLU A 199 8.64 6.56 9.50
N TRP A 200 9.53 5.63 9.82
CA TRP A 200 10.98 5.67 9.66
C TRP A 200 11.67 6.70 10.57
N ALA A 201 12.78 6.28 11.19
CA ALA A 201 13.62 7.15 12.02
C ALA A 201 14.57 7.99 11.15
N GLY A 202 13.99 8.72 10.22
CA GLY A 202 14.69 9.49 9.18
C GLY A 202 14.77 11.00 9.45
N PRO A 203 15.01 11.80 8.40
CA PRO A 203 15.01 13.27 8.48
C PRO A 203 13.70 13.85 9.03
N ASN A 204 12.56 13.17 8.84
CA ASN A 204 11.27 13.54 9.44
C ASN A 204 11.36 13.54 10.97
N ALA A 205 11.94 12.50 11.58
CA ALA A 205 12.12 12.44 13.02
C ALA A 205 12.97 13.60 13.56
N VAL A 206 14.06 13.93 12.88
CA VAL A 206 14.91 15.09 13.22
C VAL A 206 14.13 16.40 13.08
N TRP A 207 13.37 16.56 12.00
CA TRP A 207 12.59 17.79 11.76
C TRP A 207 11.53 18.01 12.83
N TYR A 208 10.76 16.97 13.18
CA TYR A 208 9.71 17.06 14.19
C TYR A 208 10.27 17.21 15.60
N SER A 209 11.34 16.49 15.95
CA SER A 209 11.95 16.54 17.31
C SER A 209 12.43 17.94 17.69
N THR A 210 12.97 18.69 16.73
CA THR A 210 13.50 20.05 16.96
C THR A 210 12.43 21.14 16.95
N ARG A 211 11.19 20.83 16.54
CA ARG A 211 10.10 21.81 16.34
C ARG A 211 8.86 21.55 17.17
N LYS A 212 8.69 20.34 17.71
CA LYS A 212 7.54 20.01 18.56
C LYS A 212 7.53 20.86 19.83
N GLN A 213 6.34 21.11 20.36
CA GLN A 213 6.15 21.77 21.65
C GLN A 213 6.28 20.78 22.81
N ALA A 214 6.51 21.29 24.02
CA ALA A 214 6.73 20.44 25.21
C ALA A 214 5.57 19.49 25.52
N HIS A 215 4.33 19.90 25.23
CA HIS A 215 3.14 19.09 25.49
C HIS A 215 2.90 18.02 24.40
N GLN A 216 3.57 18.11 23.26
CA GLN A 216 3.39 17.17 22.15
C GLN A 216 4.26 15.94 22.36
N ARG A 217 3.70 14.79 22.12
CA ARG A 217 4.36 13.48 22.22
C ARG A 217 4.98 13.11 20.88
N LEU A 218 6.21 12.59 20.89
CA LEU A 218 6.90 12.11 19.69
C LEU A 218 7.19 10.62 19.80
N ILE A 219 6.63 9.85 18.88
CA ILE A 219 6.86 8.42 18.72
C ILE A 219 7.58 8.20 17.39
N ILE A 220 8.65 7.45 17.39
CA ILE A 220 9.46 7.18 16.19
C ILE A 220 9.41 5.69 15.91
N ARG A 221 8.95 5.29 14.71
CA ARG A 221 9.03 3.89 14.28
C ARG A 221 10.31 3.66 13.50
N LEU A 222 11.10 2.70 13.94
CA LEU A 222 12.39 2.34 13.37
C LEU A 222 12.34 0.93 12.80
N HIS A 223 12.85 0.76 11.58
CA HIS A 223 12.91 -0.54 10.92
C HIS A 223 14.34 -1.11 10.97
N ARG A 224 15.19 -0.79 10.00
CA ARG A 224 16.54 -1.37 9.92
C ARG A 224 17.61 -0.36 9.51
N PHE A 225 17.47 0.21 8.29
CA PHE A 225 18.55 0.99 7.69
C PHE A 225 18.87 2.28 8.45
N GLU A 226 17.94 2.72 9.28
CA GLU A 226 18.08 3.95 10.06
C GLU A 226 19.14 3.83 11.16
N LEU A 227 19.42 2.60 11.63
CA LEU A 227 20.54 2.38 12.58
C LEU A 227 21.90 2.60 11.92
N ASP A 228 22.01 2.34 10.61
CA ASP A 228 23.22 2.57 9.84
C ASP A 228 23.35 4.04 9.37
N ALA A 229 22.31 4.85 9.60
CA ALA A 229 22.24 6.26 9.23
C ALA A 229 22.40 7.18 10.45
N PRO A 230 22.77 8.45 10.26
CA PRO A 230 23.00 9.36 11.38
C PRO A 230 21.71 9.83 12.08
N TRP A 231 20.60 9.87 11.39
CA TRP A 231 19.38 10.62 11.78
C TRP A 231 18.87 10.31 13.17
N ILE A 232 18.77 9.04 13.56
CA ILE A 232 18.26 8.69 14.90
C ILE A 232 19.17 9.22 16.02
N ARG A 233 20.48 9.42 15.74
CA ARG A 233 21.46 9.99 16.67
C ARG A 233 21.42 11.52 16.68
N ASP A 234 20.84 12.14 15.65
CA ASP A 234 20.64 13.59 15.54
C ASP A 234 19.33 14.05 16.21
N VAL A 235 18.46 13.12 16.60
CA VAL A 235 17.25 13.42 17.38
C VAL A 235 17.63 13.64 18.83
N ASP A 236 17.11 14.71 19.46
CA ASP A 236 17.26 14.91 20.90
C ASP A 236 16.55 13.80 21.67
N PRO A 237 17.27 12.95 22.41
CA PRO A 237 16.68 11.85 23.17
C PRO A 237 15.58 12.29 24.14
N SER A 238 15.70 13.48 24.71
CA SER A 238 14.70 14.05 25.64
C SER A 238 13.37 14.41 24.96
N SER A 239 13.38 14.55 23.63
CA SER A 239 12.18 14.83 22.83
C SER A 239 11.36 13.58 22.51
N ILE A 240 11.95 12.39 22.65
CA ILE A 240 11.37 11.11 22.27
C ILE A 240 10.58 10.52 23.43
N GLU A 241 9.33 10.19 23.20
CA GLU A 241 8.55 9.44 24.18
C GLU A 241 8.72 7.94 24.00
N ARG A 242 8.64 7.46 22.75
CA ARG A 242 8.85 6.04 22.41
C ARG A 242 9.57 5.88 21.08
N VAL A 243 10.43 4.87 21.03
CA VAL A 243 10.92 4.29 19.78
C VAL A 243 10.29 2.93 19.60
N VAL A 244 9.60 2.73 18.51
CA VAL A 244 8.91 1.48 18.16
C VAL A 244 9.78 0.71 17.18
N CYS A 245 10.28 -0.44 17.60
CA CYS A 245 10.98 -1.41 16.76
C CYS A 245 10.02 -2.52 16.33
N VAL A 246 10.33 -3.19 15.22
CA VAL A 246 9.45 -4.22 14.66
C VAL A 246 9.75 -5.63 15.21
N ASN A 247 10.87 -5.82 15.92
CA ASN A 247 11.24 -7.05 16.60
C ASN A 247 12.19 -6.80 17.79
N GLU A 248 12.42 -7.83 18.59
CA GLU A 248 13.24 -7.76 19.79
C GLU A 248 14.74 -7.60 19.48
N HIS A 249 15.25 -8.18 18.40
CA HIS A 249 16.64 -7.98 17.95
C HIS A 249 16.94 -6.49 17.73
N TYR A 250 16.07 -5.78 16.98
CA TYR A 250 16.25 -4.36 16.73
C TYR A 250 15.99 -3.50 17.96
N ARG A 251 15.08 -3.91 18.86
CA ARG A 251 14.92 -3.24 20.14
C ARG A 251 16.24 -3.24 20.95
N ARG A 252 16.87 -4.41 21.07
CA ARG A 252 18.17 -4.51 21.75
C ARG A 252 19.24 -3.65 21.08
N ARG A 253 19.34 -3.71 19.76
CA ARG A 253 20.29 -2.89 19.00
C ARG A 253 20.09 -1.39 19.21
N VAL A 254 18.84 -0.92 19.20
CA VAL A 254 18.53 0.51 19.45
C VAL A 254 18.95 0.93 20.85
N VAL A 255 18.66 0.13 21.87
CA VAL A 255 19.08 0.41 23.24
C VAL A 255 20.62 0.50 23.34
N ASP A 256 21.32 -0.45 22.74
CA ASP A 256 22.78 -0.54 22.84
C ASP A 256 23.49 0.51 21.96
N GLU A 257 23.03 0.74 20.72
CA GLU A 257 23.74 1.56 19.73
C GLU A 257 23.34 3.06 19.78
N VAL A 258 22.11 3.37 20.22
CA VAL A 258 21.58 4.75 20.29
C VAL A 258 21.58 5.31 21.71
N SER A 259 21.89 4.45 22.71
CA SER A 259 21.94 4.82 24.14
C SER A 259 20.62 5.40 24.67
N LEU A 260 19.49 4.87 24.21
CA LEU A 260 18.17 5.18 24.73
C LEU A 260 17.84 4.31 25.96
N ALA A 261 17.06 4.83 26.87
CA ALA A 261 16.57 4.05 28.01
C ALA A 261 15.73 2.86 27.53
N ALA A 262 15.90 1.70 28.15
CA ALA A 262 15.28 0.47 27.68
C ALA A 262 13.74 0.51 27.68
N ASP A 263 13.16 1.31 28.57
CA ASP A 263 11.70 1.54 28.69
C ASP A 263 11.16 2.51 27.63
N THR A 264 12.03 3.29 26.99
CA THR A 264 11.67 4.13 25.86
C THR A 264 11.49 3.31 24.57
N VAL A 265 12.14 2.13 24.47
CA VAL A 265 12.14 1.33 23.24
C VAL A 265 11.20 0.13 23.39
N VAL A 266 10.17 0.09 22.56
CA VAL A 266 9.12 -0.95 22.59
C VAL A 266 9.07 -1.70 21.27
N VAL A 267 8.45 -2.88 21.27
CA VAL A 267 8.24 -3.68 20.06
C VAL A 267 6.77 -3.64 19.66
N VAL A 268 6.49 -3.20 18.44
CA VAL A 268 5.21 -3.39 17.77
C VAL A 268 5.51 -3.94 16.37
N PRO A 269 5.08 -5.17 16.05
CA PRO A 269 5.43 -5.83 14.80
C PRO A 269 4.84 -5.12 13.57
N ASN A 270 5.30 -5.52 12.39
CA ASN A 270 4.62 -5.16 11.15
C ASN A 270 3.28 -5.89 11.06
N ALA A 271 2.29 -5.22 10.50
CA ALA A 271 0.96 -5.76 10.34
C ALA A 271 0.79 -6.51 9.02
N VAL A 272 0.03 -7.60 9.05
CA VAL A 272 -0.48 -8.33 7.89
C VAL A 272 -2.01 -8.32 7.95
N ASP A 273 -2.66 -7.92 6.87
CA ASP A 273 -4.11 -8.05 6.71
C ASP A 273 -4.46 -9.52 6.40
N ARG A 274 -4.61 -10.31 7.48
CA ARG A 274 -4.86 -11.76 7.37
C ARG A 274 -6.07 -12.08 6.50
N GLU A 275 -7.14 -11.29 6.59
CA GLU A 275 -8.37 -11.50 5.82
C GLU A 275 -8.13 -11.35 4.32
N ALA A 276 -7.35 -10.36 3.89
CA ALA A 276 -7.01 -10.14 2.49
C ALA A 276 -6.20 -11.31 1.89
N PHE A 277 -5.40 -11.98 2.71
CA PHE A 277 -4.55 -13.12 2.32
C PHE A 277 -5.22 -14.48 2.47
N ASP A 278 -6.30 -14.62 3.26
CA ASP A 278 -6.98 -15.91 3.47
C ASP A 278 -7.77 -16.34 2.25
N ARG A 279 -7.07 -16.93 1.29
CA ARG A 279 -7.61 -17.42 0.02
C ARG A 279 -7.24 -18.89 -0.19
N PRO A 280 -8.09 -19.69 -0.88
CA PRO A 280 -7.77 -21.06 -1.22
C PRO A 280 -6.51 -21.14 -2.10
N LYS A 281 -5.66 -22.14 -1.86
CA LYS A 281 -4.51 -22.41 -2.73
C LYS A 281 -4.95 -22.94 -4.09
N ALA A 282 -4.28 -22.47 -5.13
CA ALA A 282 -4.47 -22.99 -6.48
C ALA A 282 -3.89 -24.42 -6.62
N PRO A 283 -4.46 -25.28 -7.47
CA PRO A 283 -3.87 -26.57 -7.80
C PRO A 283 -2.44 -26.40 -8.31
N GLY A 284 -1.51 -27.24 -7.83
CA GLY A 284 -0.10 -27.17 -8.22
C GLY A 284 0.75 -26.18 -7.41
N ALA A 285 0.15 -25.42 -6.50
CA ALA A 285 0.88 -24.46 -5.67
C ALA A 285 2.03 -25.11 -4.88
N GLU A 286 1.88 -26.38 -4.48
CA GLU A 286 2.89 -27.17 -3.76
C GLU A 286 4.24 -27.30 -4.49
N ARG A 287 4.24 -27.03 -5.80
CA ARG A 287 5.44 -27.04 -6.65
C ARG A 287 5.98 -25.65 -6.96
N VAL A 288 5.39 -24.60 -6.41
CA VAL A 288 5.79 -23.23 -6.69
C VAL A 288 6.49 -22.62 -5.49
N LEU A 289 7.78 -22.29 -5.70
CA LEU A 289 8.56 -21.47 -4.79
C LEU A 289 8.31 -20.00 -5.12
N GLY A 290 8.09 -19.17 -4.13
CA GLY A 290 7.88 -17.73 -4.31
C GLY A 290 8.91 -16.92 -3.56
N MET A 291 9.42 -15.87 -4.20
CA MET A 291 10.25 -14.86 -3.56
C MET A 291 9.66 -13.48 -3.82
N LEU A 292 9.23 -12.80 -2.76
CA LEU A 292 8.64 -11.48 -2.83
C LEU A 292 9.70 -10.42 -2.56
N GLY A 293 10.05 -9.66 -3.60
CA GLY A 293 11.13 -8.68 -3.57
C GLY A 293 12.50 -9.31 -3.77
N ILE A 294 13.15 -8.95 -4.88
CA ILE A 294 14.52 -9.38 -5.18
C ILE A 294 15.54 -8.26 -5.05
N VAL A 295 15.09 -7.04 -4.73
CA VAL A 295 15.93 -5.83 -4.68
C VAL A 295 16.04 -5.35 -3.23
N PRO A 296 17.26 -5.04 -2.74
CA PRO A 296 18.59 -5.16 -3.36
C PRO A 296 19.11 -6.61 -3.40
N MET A 297 20.30 -6.84 -3.98
CA MET A 297 20.91 -8.17 -4.12
C MET A 297 21.15 -8.90 -2.79
N ARG A 298 21.22 -8.16 -1.67
CA ARG A 298 21.20 -8.69 -0.29
C ARG A 298 20.01 -9.62 0.00
N LYS A 299 18.91 -9.52 -0.77
CA LYS A 299 17.79 -10.47 -0.68
C LYS A 299 18.11 -11.85 -1.25
N ARG A 300 19.22 -11.98 -1.94
CA ARG A 300 19.83 -13.24 -2.40
C ARG A 300 18.92 -14.06 -3.34
N PRO A 301 18.39 -13.47 -4.43
CA PRO A 301 17.68 -14.23 -5.46
C PRO A 301 18.56 -15.31 -6.14
N ASP A 302 19.89 -15.15 -6.14
CA ASP A 302 20.86 -16.14 -6.58
C ASP A 302 20.73 -17.46 -5.81
N ARG A 303 20.53 -17.43 -4.50
CA ARG A 303 20.28 -18.63 -3.68
C ARG A 303 18.97 -19.33 -4.06
N ALA A 304 17.93 -18.57 -4.40
CA ALA A 304 16.68 -19.15 -4.86
C ALA A 304 16.84 -19.94 -6.16
N LEU A 305 17.69 -19.48 -7.09
CA LEU A 305 18.05 -20.26 -8.30
C LEU A 305 18.77 -21.56 -7.94
N GLY A 306 19.69 -21.52 -6.98
CA GLY A 306 20.39 -22.69 -6.46
C GLY A 306 19.45 -23.74 -5.87
N ILE A 307 18.49 -23.30 -5.02
CA ILE A 307 17.47 -24.16 -4.42
C ILE A 307 16.57 -24.78 -5.52
N LEU A 308 16.08 -23.98 -6.48
CA LEU A 308 15.26 -24.48 -7.58
C LEU A 308 15.98 -25.55 -8.39
N ARG A 309 17.28 -25.32 -8.70
CA ARG A 309 18.10 -26.26 -9.46
C ARG A 309 18.27 -27.59 -8.71
N ALA A 310 18.57 -27.53 -7.41
CA ALA A 310 18.74 -28.70 -6.58
C ALA A 310 17.43 -29.51 -6.47
N LEU A 311 16.29 -28.85 -6.27
CA LEU A 311 14.98 -29.51 -6.24
C LEU A 311 14.64 -30.19 -7.56
N ASN A 312 14.86 -29.53 -8.70
CA ASN A 312 14.54 -30.08 -10.01
C ASN A 312 15.53 -31.16 -10.47
N ALA A 313 16.74 -31.20 -9.93
CA ALA A 313 17.68 -32.30 -10.15
C ALA A 313 17.18 -33.60 -9.53
N GLU A 314 16.60 -33.53 -8.32
CA GLU A 314 16.04 -34.69 -7.61
C GLU A 314 14.61 -35.01 -8.03
N ARG A 315 13.78 -33.98 -8.20
CA ARG A 315 12.35 -34.09 -8.56
C ARG A 315 11.91 -32.98 -9.51
N PRO A 316 11.94 -33.20 -10.82
CA PRO A 316 11.49 -32.19 -11.80
C PRO A 316 10.07 -31.69 -11.59
N GLY A 317 9.82 -30.44 -11.95
CA GLY A 317 8.48 -29.82 -11.96
C GLY A 317 8.27 -28.72 -10.90
N PHE A 318 9.31 -28.32 -10.18
CA PHE A 318 9.26 -27.09 -9.37
C PHE A 318 9.44 -25.86 -10.24
N LEU A 319 8.74 -24.78 -9.86
CA LEU A 319 8.83 -23.44 -10.45
C LEU A 319 9.28 -22.46 -9.39
N LEU A 320 10.00 -21.41 -9.81
CA LEU A 320 10.32 -20.25 -8.98
C LEU A 320 9.64 -19.01 -9.54
N SER A 321 8.77 -18.40 -8.76
CA SER A 321 8.14 -17.12 -9.07
C SER A 321 8.82 -16.00 -8.29
N LEU A 322 9.44 -15.08 -9.00
CA LEU A 322 10.09 -13.88 -8.47
C LEU A 322 9.14 -12.69 -8.67
N LYS A 323 8.47 -12.24 -7.62
CA LYS A 323 7.56 -11.09 -7.67
C LYS A 323 8.22 -9.85 -7.10
N SER A 324 8.57 -8.89 -7.95
CA SER A 324 9.35 -7.72 -7.54
C SER A 324 9.27 -6.57 -8.56
N GLY A 325 9.56 -5.36 -8.11
CA GLY A 325 10.07 -4.32 -9.00
C GLY A 325 11.43 -4.73 -9.57
N MET A 326 11.73 -4.28 -10.79
CA MET A 326 12.98 -4.61 -11.45
C MET A 326 14.15 -3.78 -10.90
N PRO A 327 15.38 -4.32 -10.84
CA PRO A 327 16.52 -3.59 -10.27
C PRO A 327 16.78 -2.24 -10.92
N TRP A 328 16.52 -2.09 -12.21
CA TRP A 328 16.72 -0.84 -12.95
C TRP A 328 15.66 0.23 -12.66
N GLU A 329 14.52 -0.13 -12.05
CA GLU A 329 13.50 0.81 -11.56
C GLU A 329 13.94 1.50 -10.27
N HIS A 330 14.92 0.93 -9.57
CA HIS A 330 15.48 1.44 -8.32
C HIS A 330 16.82 2.14 -8.55
N ALA A 331 16.78 3.45 -8.81
CA ALA A 331 17.98 4.24 -9.14
C ALA A 331 19.12 4.10 -8.10
N TRP A 332 18.79 3.98 -6.81
CA TRP A 332 19.75 3.82 -5.72
C TRP A 332 20.49 2.47 -5.76
N VAL A 333 19.90 1.43 -6.36
CA VAL A 333 20.52 0.13 -6.62
C VAL A 333 21.28 0.16 -7.96
N TRP A 334 20.58 0.59 -9.02
CA TRP A 334 21.10 0.50 -10.37
C TRP A 334 22.34 1.38 -10.64
N ARG A 335 22.51 2.46 -9.86
CA ARG A 335 23.71 3.31 -9.90
C ARG A 335 24.95 2.63 -9.32
N ARG A 336 24.78 1.59 -8.48
CA ARG A 336 25.90 0.86 -7.87
C ARG A 336 26.44 -0.18 -8.87
N PRO A 337 27.71 -0.10 -9.30
CA PRO A 337 28.23 -1.01 -10.32
C PRO A 337 28.19 -2.48 -9.91
N GLN A 338 28.44 -2.79 -8.65
CA GLN A 338 28.43 -4.14 -8.09
C GLN A 338 27.03 -4.75 -8.14
N GLU A 339 26.01 -4.03 -7.68
CA GLU A 339 24.60 -4.44 -7.73
C GLU A 339 24.19 -4.71 -9.19
N ARG A 340 24.46 -3.76 -10.08
CA ARG A 340 24.14 -3.91 -11.50
C ARG A 340 24.81 -5.10 -12.16
N ALA A 341 26.10 -5.38 -11.83
CA ALA A 341 26.82 -6.53 -12.34
C ALA A 341 26.20 -7.85 -11.82
N ALA A 342 25.87 -7.91 -10.53
CA ALA A 342 25.25 -9.08 -9.92
C ALA A 342 23.88 -9.40 -10.55
N TYR A 343 23.02 -8.39 -10.76
CA TYR A 343 21.73 -8.62 -11.43
C TYR A 343 21.87 -9.03 -12.89
N ARG A 344 22.86 -8.49 -13.63
CA ARG A 344 23.15 -8.96 -14.97
C ARG A 344 23.52 -10.42 -14.98
N ALA A 345 24.45 -10.82 -14.10
CA ALA A 345 24.85 -12.23 -13.96
C ALA A 345 23.65 -13.13 -13.62
N LEU A 346 22.77 -12.71 -12.69
CA LEU A 346 21.55 -13.42 -12.32
C LEU A 346 20.63 -13.66 -13.52
N PHE A 347 20.32 -12.61 -14.29
CA PHE A 347 19.43 -12.74 -15.44
C PHE A 347 20.09 -13.48 -16.63
N ASP A 348 21.40 -13.33 -16.81
CA ASP A 348 22.18 -14.11 -17.79
C ASP A 348 22.16 -15.60 -17.43
N GLU A 349 22.31 -15.95 -16.15
CA GLU A 349 22.20 -17.33 -15.65
C GLU A 349 20.82 -17.92 -15.94
N ILE A 350 19.72 -17.20 -15.63
CA ILE A 350 18.34 -17.64 -15.95
C ILE A 350 18.17 -17.85 -17.46
N ALA A 351 18.72 -16.98 -18.28
CA ALA A 351 18.59 -17.05 -19.73
C ALA A 351 19.41 -18.17 -20.38
N GLN A 352 20.56 -18.49 -19.82
CA GLN A 352 21.54 -19.43 -20.41
C GLN A 352 21.35 -20.87 -19.90
N ASP A 353 20.92 -21.05 -18.64
CA ASP A 353 20.70 -22.37 -18.05
C ASP A 353 19.36 -22.97 -18.50
N PRO A 354 19.35 -24.06 -19.29
CA PRO A 354 18.11 -24.71 -19.73
C PRO A 354 17.22 -25.18 -18.57
N ALA A 355 17.79 -25.52 -17.42
CA ALA A 355 17.06 -25.97 -16.22
C ALA A 355 16.28 -24.80 -15.57
N LEU A 356 16.76 -23.59 -15.71
CA LEU A 356 16.13 -22.38 -15.15
C LEU A 356 15.20 -21.69 -16.12
N ARG A 357 15.52 -21.67 -17.42
CA ARG A 357 14.79 -20.91 -18.45
C ARG A 357 13.29 -21.20 -18.52
N GLY A 358 12.89 -22.43 -18.28
CA GLY A 358 11.47 -22.83 -18.26
C GLY A 358 10.84 -22.93 -16.86
N ALA A 359 11.66 -22.75 -15.81
CA ALA A 359 11.25 -22.97 -14.42
C ALA A 359 11.25 -21.67 -13.58
N VAL A 360 11.74 -20.55 -14.11
CA VAL A 360 11.72 -19.24 -13.43
C VAL A 360 10.72 -18.31 -14.11
N VAL A 361 9.80 -17.76 -13.31
CA VAL A 361 8.83 -16.74 -13.74
C VAL A 361 9.15 -15.44 -13.01
N VAL A 362 9.28 -14.35 -13.75
CA VAL A 362 9.49 -13.01 -13.18
C VAL A 362 8.20 -12.23 -13.33
N GLU A 363 7.61 -11.85 -12.21
CA GLU A 363 6.37 -11.08 -12.14
C GLU A 363 6.63 -9.68 -11.58
N GLY A 364 6.04 -8.66 -12.22
CA GLY A 364 6.20 -7.27 -11.80
C GLY A 364 5.63 -6.99 -10.39
N HIS A 365 6.08 -5.90 -9.80
CA HIS A 365 5.51 -5.38 -8.56
C HIS A 365 4.03 -4.98 -8.79
N GLY A 366 3.18 -5.21 -7.79
CA GLY A 366 1.77 -4.82 -7.85
C GLY A 366 0.99 -5.18 -6.59
N GLY A 367 -0.23 -4.66 -6.47
CA GLY A 367 -1.16 -4.92 -5.36
C GLY A 367 -1.81 -6.30 -5.39
N ASP A 368 -1.41 -7.17 -6.32
CA ASP A 368 -1.97 -8.51 -6.52
C ASP A 368 -1.23 -9.61 -5.71
N VAL A 369 -0.46 -9.24 -4.69
CA VAL A 369 0.29 -10.18 -3.84
C VAL A 369 -0.61 -11.28 -3.26
N PRO A 370 -1.84 -11.02 -2.77
CA PRO A 370 -2.73 -12.10 -2.32
C PRO A 370 -3.08 -13.11 -3.41
N ALA A 371 -3.29 -12.66 -4.65
CA ALA A 371 -3.56 -13.55 -5.79
C ALA A 371 -2.30 -14.32 -6.23
N TRP A 372 -1.13 -13.70 -6.13
CA TRP A 372 0.15 -14.35 -6.38
C TRP A 372 0.43 -15.45 -5.35
N LEU A 373 0.17 -15.19 -4.07
CA LEU A 373 0.34 -16.16 -3.00
C LEU A 373 -0.63 -17.36 -3.12
N GLN A 374 -1.79 -17.21 -3.75
CA GLN A 374 -2.64 -18.39 -4.04
C GLN A 374 -1.92 -19.45 -4.88
N ARG A 375 -1.04 -19.03 -5.80
CA ARG A 375 -0.27 -19.92 -6.68
C ARG A 375 1.07 -20.35 -6.09
N THR A 376 1.48 -19.76 -4.97
CA THR A 376 2.78 -19.98 -4.33
C THR A 376 2.63 -20.90 -3.13
N GLY A 377 3.30 -22.05 -3.16
CA GLY A 377 3.23 -23.02 -2.06
C GLY A 377 4.29 -22.80 -0.98
N TRP A 378 5.43 -22.25 -1.36
CA TRP A 378 6.57 -22.01 -0.49
C TRP A 378 7.01 -20.55 -0.62
N VAL A 379 7.23 -19.86 0.48
CA VAL A 379 7.79 -18.50 0.46
C VAL A 379 9.21 -18.54 0.97
N LEU A 380 10.15 -18.17 0.09
CA LEU A 380 11.57 -18.12 0.38
C LEU A 380 11.97 -16.77 0.98
N SER A 381 12.67 -16.79 2.11
CA SER A 381 13.33 -15.66 2.73
C SER A 381 14.82 -15.95 2.90
N LEU A 382 15.61 -15.53 1.92
CA LEU A 382 17.03 -15.89 1.79
C LEU A 382 17.98 -14.72 2.08
N SER A 383 17.44 -13.62 2.59
CA SER A 383 18.14 -12.37 2.86
C SER A 383 19.25 -12.57 3.89
N GLU A 384 20.30 -11.78 3.77
CA GLU A 384 21.42 -11.77 4.73
C GLU A 384 21.06 -11.00 6.02
N ASP A 385 20.15 -10.04 5.91
CA ASP A 385 19.73 -9.18 7.01
C ASP A 385 18.35 -8.57 6.76
N GLU A 386 17.43 -8.70 7.71
CA GLU A 386 16.07 -8.16 7.67
C GLU A 386 15.66 -7.68 9.07
N SER A 387 14.72 -6.74 9.12
CA SER A 387 14.12 -6.36 10.40
C SER A 387 12.88 -7.20 10.73
N PHE A 388 12.08 -7.55 9.74
CA PHE A 388 10.88 -8.37 9.92
C PHE A 388 10.67 -9.33 8.74
N HIS A 389 10.92 -8.86 7.53
CA HIS A 389 10.65 -9.53 6.26
C HIS A 389 9.21 -10.00 6.14
N LEU A 390 8.31 -9.09 5.80
CA LEU A 390 6.86 -9.30 5.81
C LEU A 390 6.38 -10.48 4.93
N ALA A 391 7.10 -10.78 3.85
CA ALA A 391 6.70 -11.80 2.86
C ALA A 391 6.45 -13.21 3.45
N PRO A 392 7.25 -13.76 4.39
CA PRO A 392 6.90 -15.02 5.03
C PRO A 392 5.60 -14.95 5.84
N ALA A 393 5.35 -13.86 6.56
CA ALA A 393 4.11 -13.69 7.34
C ALA A 393 2.88 -13.60 6.43
N GLU A 394 2.95 -12.82 5.33
CA GLU A 394 1.92 -12.79 4.27
C GLU A 394 1.73 -14.20 3.66
N GLY A 395 2.84 -14.92 3.46
CA GLY A 395 2.82 -16.31 3.02
C GLY A 395 2.07 -17.21 3.97
N MET A 396 2.36 -17.15 5.29
CA MET A 396 1.65 -17.92 6.32
C MET A 396 0.16 -17.62 6.31
N ALA A 397 -0.24 -16.36 6.32
CA ALA A 397 -1.64 -15.96 6.21
C ALA A 397 -2.32 -16.52 4.96
N ALA A 398 -1.62 -16.61 3.84
CA ALA A 398 -2.07 -17.23 2.59
C ALA A 398 -1.96 -18.77 2.57
N GLY A 399 -1.36 -19.41 3.60
CA GLY A 399 -1.10 -20.86 3.62
C GLY A 399 0.06 -21.30 2.71
N SER A 400 0.99 -20.40 2.39
CA SER A 400 2.30 -20.79 1.87
C SER A 400 3.20 -21.19 3.03
N VAL A 401 4.00 -22.24 2.85
CA VAL A 401 4.94 -22.69 3.88
C VAL A 401 6.21 -21.81 3.81
N PRO A 402 6.59 -21.11 4.88
CA PRO A 402 7.83 -20.35 4.89
C PRO A 402 9.04 -21.26 4.87
N ALA A 403 10.09 -20.84 4.15
CA ALA A 403 11.42 -21.45 4.20
C ALA A 403 12.46 -20.32 4.26
N LEU A 404 12.97 -20.07 5.45
CA LEU A 404 13.87 -18.96 5.73
C LEU A 404 15.30 -19.47 5.97
N LEU A 405 16.28 -18.73 5.48
CA LEU A 405 17.63 -18.81 6.01
C LEU A 405 17.75 -17.94 7.26
N HIS A 406 18.67 -18.33 8.14
CA HIS A 406 18.93 -17.57 9.34
C HIS A 406 19.51 -16.18 9.00
N TRP A 407 18.84 -15.14 9.48
CA TRP A 407 19.33 -13.77 9.54
C TRP A 407 19.21 -13.25 10.99
N PRO A 408 19.98 -12.21 11.41
CA PRO A 408 19.95 -11.73 12.79
C PRO A 408 18.54 -11.32 13.25
N GLY A 409 17.99 -12.02 14.23
CA GLY A 409 16.63 -11.83 14.73
C GLY A 409 15.53 -12.62 14.01
N ALA A 410 15.85 -13.51 13.08
CA ALA A 410 14.86 -14.33 12.38
C ALA A 410 13.96 -15.13 13.34
N THR A 411 14.55 -15.71 14.40
CA THR A 411 13.84 -16.49 15.41
C THR A 411 13.10 -15.63 16.46
N ASP A 412 13.30 -14.31 16.46
CA ASP A 412 12.46 -13.39 17.22
C ASP A 412 11.11 -13.09 16.50
N VAL A 413 11.04 -13.41 15.20
CA VAL A 413 9.89 -13.11 14.32
C VAL A 413 9.17 -14.38 13.89
N TYR A 414 9.92 -15.43 13.53
CA TYR A 414 9.40 -16.68 12.99
C TYR A 414 9.80 -17.87 13.84
N GLU A 415 8.91 -18.85 13.94
CA GLU A 415 9.22 -20.10 14.65
C GLU A 415 10.41 -20.82 14.02
N THR A 416 11.22 -21.46 14.88
CA THR A 416 12.46 -22.13 14.49
C THR A 416 12.26 -23.22 13.44
N GLN A 417 11.09 -23.84 13.38
CA GLN A 417 10.76 -24.85 12.37
C GLN A 417 10.78 -24.32 10.93
N TYR A 418 10.64 -23.01 10.73
CA TYR A 418 10.67 -22.35 9.42
C TYR A 418 12.05 -21.77 9.08
N VAL A 419 12.99 -21.75 10.05
CA VAL A 419 14.32 -21.18 9.89
C VAL A 419 15.36 -22.31 9.72
N HIS A 420 15.97 -22.35 8.55
CA HIS A 420 16.91 -23.41 8.14
C HIS A 420 18.35 -22.92 8.24
N ALA A 421 19.28 -23.86 8.47
CA ALA A 421 20.69 -23.57 8.62
C ALA A 421 21.34 -23.09 7.30
N ASP A 422 20.93 -23.69 6.19
CA ASP A 422 21.46 -23.43 4.85
C ASP A 422 20.45 -23.82 3.75
N GLU A 423 20.84 -23.58 2.50
CA GLU A 423 20.01 -23.92 1.33
C GLU A 423 19.76 -25.42 1.18
N ALA A 424 20.73 -26.26 1.59
CA ALA A 424 20.60 -27.72 1.51
C ALA A 424 19.49 -28.21 2.46
N ALA A 425 19.42 -27.66 3.66
CA ALA A 425 18.34 -27.96 4.62
C ALA A 425 16.96 -27.51 4.11
N ILE A 426 16.86 -26.40 3.39
CA ILE A 426 15.61 -25.99 2.71
C ILE A 426 15.21 -27.00 1.64
N VAL A 427 16.18 -27.41 0.80
CA VAL A 427 15.93 -28.41 -0.27
C VAL A 427 15.46 -29.73 0.32
N GLU A 428 16.16 -30.24 1.33
CA GLU A 428 15.81 -31.48 2.04
C GLU A 428 14.38 -31.39 2.60
N HIS A 429 14.07 -30.32 3.32
CA HIS A 429 12.74 -30.10 3.89
C HIS A 429 11.62 -30.12 2.81
N ILE A 430 11.81 -29.39 1.70
CA ILE A 430 10.84 -29.33 0.61
C ILE A 430 10.67 -30.70 -0.05
N LEU A 431 11.75 -31.44 -0.26
CA LEU A 431 11.73 -32.78 -0.83
C LEU A 431 11.01 -33.77 0.10
N ASP A 432 11.31 -33.77 1.38
CA ASP A 432 10.68 -34.64 2.39
C ASP A 432 9.15 -34.43 2.44
N VAL A 433 8.71 -33.17 2.51
CA VAL A 433 7.29 -32.82 2.51
C VAL A 433 6.62 -33.26 1.20
N THR A 434 7.31 -33.10 0.07
CA THR A 434 6.82 -33.45 -1.26
C THR A 434 6.72 -34.97 -1.43
N ILE A 435 7.75 -35.72 -0.98
CA ILE A 435 7.80 -37.18 -1.07
C ILE A 435 6.73 -37.81 -0.17
N ALA A 436 6.59 -37.27 1.05
CA ALA A 436 5.58 -37.73 1.99
C ALA A 436 4.14 -37.33 1.59
N GLY A 437 3.94 -36.43 0.62
CA GLY A 437 2.64 -35.93 0.22
C GLY A 437 1.94 -35.10 1.31
N THR A 438 2.69 -34.52 2.24
CA THR A 438 2.17 -33.84 3.44
C THR A 438 2.05 -32.32 3.29
N TRP A 439 2.28 -31.78 2.09
CA TRP A 439 2.27 -30.33 1.87
C TRP A 439 0.95 -29.65 2.31
N HIS A 440 -0.21 -30.26 2.05
CA HIS A 440 -1.49 -29.69 2.48
C HIS A 440 -1.58 -29.54 4.02
N ALA A 441 -1.05 -30.51 4.76
CA ALA A 441 -0.99 -30.41 6.22
C ALA A 441 -0.03 -29.30 6.67
N ARG A 442 1.12 -29.15 6.01
CA ARG A 442 2.06 -28.07 6.28
C ARG A 442 1.49 -26.70 5.93
N SER A 443 0.76 -26.60 4.81
CA SER A 443 0.05 -25.38 4.41
C SER A 443 -1.02 -24.98 5.45
N ALA A 444 -1.77 -25.93 5.97
CA ALA A 444 -2.74 -25.68 7.03
C ALA A 444 -2.05 -25.26 8.35
N ALA A 445 -0.94 -25.95 8.70
CA ALA A 445 -0.14 -25.60 9.88
C ALA A 445 0.41 -24.15 9.77
N ALA A 446 0.97 -23.76 8.62
CA ALA A 446 1.47 -22.40 8.42
C ALA A 446 0.40 -21.32 8.66
N ARG A 447 -0.86 -21.55 8.26
CA ARG A 447 -1.98 -20.64 8.59
C ARG A 447 -2.28 -20.59 10.08
N THR A 448 -2.17 -21.73 10.78
CA THR A 448 -2.41 -21.82 12.23
C THR A 448 -1.29 -21.19 13.03
N ASP A 449 -0.06 -21.36 12.56
CA ASP A 449 1.16 -20.83 13.19
C ASP A 449 1.37 -19.33 12.90
N PHE A 450 0.54 -18.72 12.01
CA PHE A 450 0.56 -17.27 11.83
C PHE A 450 0.23 -16.59 13.15
N PRO A 451 1.14 -15.76 13.71
CA PRO A 451 0.91 -15.13 15.00
C PRO A 451 -0.24 -14.12 14.97
N ASP A 452 -1.25 -14.30 15.78
CA ASP A 452 -2.37 -13.35 15.89
C ASP A 452 -1.90 -11.92 16.21
N ALA A 453 -0.74 -11.78 16.88
CA ALA A 453 -0.12 -10.49 17.17
C ALA A 453 0.35 -9.73 15.91
N TYR A 454 0.45 -10.39 14.75
CA TYR A 454 0.82 -9.77 13.46
C TYR A 454 -0.41 -9.39 12.63
N ASP A 455 -1.61 -9.81 13.03
CA ASP A 455 -2.82 -9.43 12.33
C ASP A 455 -3.08 -7.92 12.45
N LEU A 456 -3.48 -7.31 11.34
CA LEU A 456 -3.65 -5.86 11.23
C LEU A 456 -4.53 -5.26 12.34
N PRO A 457 -5.68 -5.85 12.73
CA PRO A 457 -6.48 -5.35 13.86
C PRO A 457 -5.72 -5.41 15.19
N ALA A 458 -4.95 -6.48 15.44
CA ALA A 458 -4.20 -6.65 16.69
C ALA A 458 -3.04 -5.64 16.78
N VAL A 459 -2.33 -5.41 15.68
CA VAL A 459 -1.27 -4.39 15.62
C VAL A 459 -1.84 -2.99 15.78
N ALA A 460 -2.97 -2.68 15.12
CA ALA A 460 -3.64 -1.39 15.29
C ALA A 460 -4.09 -1.16 16.74
N GLN A 461 -4.52 -2.22 17.43
CA GLN A 461 -4.86 -2.14 18.86
C GLN A 461 -3.63 -1.86 19.72
N GLN A 462 -2.47 -2.45 19.45
CA GLN A 462 -1.21 -2.14 20.14
C GLN A 462 -0.82 -0.67 19.94
N TRP A 463 -0.95 -0.15 18.72
CA TRP A 463 -0.74 1.27 18.45
C TRP A 463 -1.73 2.16 19.21
N ALA A 464 -3.00 1.79 19.25
CA ALA A 464 -4.01 2.54 20.01
C ALA A 464 -3.69 2.59 21.50
N GLN A 465 -3.21 1.49 22.09
CA GLN A 465 -2.76 1.44 23.48
C GLN A 465 -1.57 2.40 23.71
N LEU A 466 -0.56 2.34 22.83
CA LEU A 466 0.60 3.20 22.91
C LEU A 466 0.24 4.69 22.82
N LEU A 467 -0.79 5.03 22.04
CA LEU A 467 -1.28 6.40 21.89
C LEU A 467 -2.08 6.88 23.10
N THR A 468 -2.65 5.99 23.90
CA THR A 468 -3.46 6.32 25.09
C THR A 468 -2.67 6.28 26.40
N GLU A 469 -1.60 5.48 26.50
CA GLU A 469 -0.81 5.27 27.75
C GLU A 469 0.04 6.48 28.18
N GLY A 470 0.18 7.51 27.38
CA GLY A 470 0.99 8.69 27.67
C GLY A 470 0.20 9.93 28.11
N GLY A 471 -1.09 9.78 28.44
CA GLY A 471 -1.98 10.87 28.88
C GLY A 471 -2.01 11.05 30.41
#